data_f5d3ec0381b678f55a80591ff65873cf
#
_entry.id   f5d3ec0381b678f55a80591ff65873cf
#
_cell.length_a   1.000
_cell.length_b   1.000
_cell.length_c   1.000
_cell.angle_alpha   90.00
_cell.angle_beta   90.00
_cell.angle_gamma   90.00
#
_symmetry.space_group_name_H-M   'P 1'
#
loop_
_entity.id
_entity.type
_entity.pdbx_description
1 polymer ?
#
loop_
_entity_poly.entity_id
_entity_poly.type
_entity_poly.pdbx_seq_one_letter_code
_entity_poly.pdbx_strand_id
1 'polypeptide(L)'
;EYEFTTRQGDFYITLLNRMYNILRETENAEYETRTEELVKVAKAMLVYSEQVSERNFEGIDKVSNHLYVATVYFLIGYEAIASCVLRGRDINDYGTEPAQLIYYIVSGGACNLREIKNKKTEHAARLLRSFMLSGNNNLQDLSTFIERKYETFIFDNLDDFFDTALLVHVIRKFAKHNLRNILTEADPDTDWTDYIRYSLTQHIFSFLPSQENAIRKGLLKFETAFSLKMPTSAGKSYITELLIYQELRTNPHAKILYLAPLRSLSRELKLRFKKVGRHLSFTSRAIYGGSTFTIDQDILEEAKLLISTPESFMVMEDSLEEQLTRFSLVICDEGQLLDSLNRGISYELLLTRLKRIEGIRYLFLSAIIPNIEDVNTWLGGRKNDVGDSDYRPCPIKLANISRGFDLA
;
A
#
# COMPACT_ATOMS: atom_id res chain seq x y z
N GLU A 1 7.54 27.81 20.31
CA GLU A 1 8.98 28.13 20.17
C GLU A 1 9.72 27.47 21.31
N TYR A 2 10.53 26.44 21.02
CA TYR A 2 11.43 25.87 22.02
C TYR A 2 12.81 26.50 21.83
N GLU A 3 13.23 27.33 22.77
CA GLU A 3 14.62 27.76 22.84
C GLU A 3 15.49 26.61 23.35
N PHE A 4 16.33 26.07 22.48
CA PHE A 4 17.31 25.05 22.84
C PHE A 4 18.56 25.69 23.43
N THR A 5 18.79 25.49 24.72
CA THR A 5 20.00 25.90 25.43
C THR A 5 21.16 24.91 25.24
N THR A 6 22.33 25.18 25.73
CA THR A 6 23.65 24.53 25.56
C THR A 6 23.76 23.02 25.89
N ARG A 7 22.66 22.29 26.19
CA ARG A 7 22.62 20.84 26.47
C ARG A 7 21.92 20.05 25.35
N GLN A 8 22.12 20.42 24.13
CA GLN A 8 21.36 19.87 22.98
C GLN A 8 21.66 18.39 22.72
N GLY A 9 22.89 17.92 22.98
CA GLY A 9 23.23 16.50 22.87
C GLY A 9 22.42 15.62 23.85
N ASP A 10 22.23 16.08 25.06
CA ASP A 10 21.46 15.36 26.08
C ASP A 10 19.99 15.23 25.69
N PHE A 11 19.44 16.25 25.01
CA PHE A 11 18.06 16.22 24.56
C PHE A 11 17.84 15.17 23.46
N TYR A 12 18.74 15.07 22.47
CA TYR A 12 18.65 14.06 21.42
C TYR A 12 18.75 12.63 21.97
N ILE A 13 19.70 12.40 22.88
CA ILE A 13 19.83 11.12 23.59
C ILE A 13 18.54 10.79 24.36
N THR A 14 17.91 11.80 24.97
CA THR A 14 16.62 11.63 25.66
C THR A 14 15.51 11.22 24.68
N LEU A 15 15.46 11.81 23.49
CA LEU A 15 14.50 11.41 22.44
C LEU A 15 14.73 9.97 21.96
N LEU A 16 15.99 9.59 21.71
CA LEU A 16 16.35 8.22 21.36
C LEU A 16 15.93 7.23 22.46
N ASN A 17 16.29 7.51 23.71
CA ASN A 17 15.90 6.67 24.84
C ASN A 17 14.38 6.56 24.97
N ARG A 18 13.65 7.65 24.77
CA ARG A 18 12.18 7.64 24.79
C ARG A 18 11.63 6.74 23.69
N MET A 19 12.16 6.88 22.46
CA MET A 19 11.78 6.01 21.31
C MET A 19 12.00 4.53 21.67
N TYR A 20 13.20 4.17 22.13
CA TYR A 20 13.52 2.77 22.49
C TYR A 20 12.66 2.22 23.61
N ASN A 21 12.38 3.01 24.64
CA ASN A 21 11.52 2.58 25.74
C ASN A 21 10.10 2.28 25.23
N ILE A 22 9.52 3.15 24.41
CA ILE A 22 8.21 2.91 23.82
C ILE A 22 8.22 1.63 22.96
N LEU A 23 9.24 1.45 22.11
CA LEU A 23 9.34 0.26 21.26
C LEU A 23 9.50 -1.02 22.07
N ARG A 24 10.34 -1.00 23.13
CA ARG A 24 10.56 -2.14 24.02
C ARG A 24 9.32 -2.53 24.82
N GLU A 25 8.52 -1.55 25.24
CA GLU A 25 7.28 -1.76 25.98
C GLU A 25 6.12 -2.21 25.08
N THR A 26 6.28 -2.15 23.74
CA THR A 26 5.24 -2.56 22.80
C THR A 26 5.24 -4.07 22.61
N GLU A 27 4.20 -4.72 23.09
CA GLU A 27 4.01 -6.16 22.96
C GLU A 27 3.57 -6.57 21.55
N ASN A 28 3.91 -7.79 21.15
CA ASN A 28 3.43 -8.44 19.90
C ASN A 28 3.62 -7.64 18.61
N ALA A 29 4.55 -6.68 18.57
CA ALA A 29 4.77 -5.77 17.46
C ALA A 29 3.53 -4.94 17.05
N GLU A 30 2.65 -4.61 17.99
CA GLU A 30 1.44 -3.80 17.79
C GLU A 30 1.75 -2.30 17.96
N TYR A 31 2.71 -1.80 17.17
CA TYR A 31 3.21 -0.41 17.26
C TYR A 31 2.15 0.64 16.98
N GLU A 32 1.10 0.30 16.24
CA GLU A 32 -0.03 1.18 15.95
C GLU A 32 -0.76 1.63 17.22
N THR A 33 -0.73 0.86 18.30
CA THR A 33 -1.31 1.22 19.60
C THR A 33 -0.58 2.39 20.27
N ARG A 34 0.67 2.62 19.90
CA ARG A 34 1.54 3.69 20.44
C ARG A 34 1.77 4.85 19.43
N THR A 35 0.92 4.94 18.39
CA THR A 35 1.08 5.92 17.29
C THR A 35 1.25 7.35 17.79
N GLU A 36 0.42 7.80 18.74
CA GLU A 36 0.47 9.20 19.20
C GLU A 36 1.81 9.54 19.86
N GLU A 37 2.34 8.64 20.70
CA GLU A 37 3.61 8.85 21.38
C GLU A 37 4.79 8.81 20.39
N LEU A 38 4.82 7.81 19.53
CA LEU A 38 5.88 7.62 18.53
C LEU A 38 5.92 8.76 17.51
N VAL A 39 4.76 9.27 17.06
CA VAL A 39 4.69 10.44 16.17
C VAL A 39 5.21 11.70 16.84
N LYS A 40 4.95 11.91 18.13
CA LYS A 40 5.51 13.06 18.89
C LYS A 40 7.03 12.99 18.92
N VAL A 41 7.60 11.81 19.20
CA VAL A 41 9.06 11.62 19.21
C VAL A 41 9.65 11.83 17.83
N ALA A 42 9.10 11.21 16.78
CA ALA A 42 9.58 11.35 15.40
C ALA A 42 9.58 12.82 14.93
N LYS A 43 8.51 13.58 15.22
CA LYS A 43 8.43 15.01 14.90
C LYS A 43 9.49 15.81 15.64
N ALA A 44 9.71 15.54 16.93
CA ALA A 44 10.74 16.22 17.71
C ALA A 44 12.14 15.95 17.15
N MET A 45 12.42 14.70 16.73
CA MET A 45 13.68 14.31 16.08
C MET A 45 13.89 15.02 14.74
N LEU A 46 12.84 15.17 13.90
CA LEU A 46 12.93 15.92 12.64
C LEU A 46 13.24 17.39 12.86
N VAL A 47 12.47 18.06 13.73
CA VAL A 47 12.69 19.48 14.06
C VAL A 47 14.11 19.71 14.59
N TYR A 48 14.57 18.80 15.45
CA TYR A 48 15.93 18.86 15.99
C TYR A 48 16.99 18.77 14.89
N SER A 49 16.86 17.83 13.93
CA SER A 49 17.82 17.66 12.82
C SER A 49 17.85 18.86 11.87
N GLU A 50 16.72 19.54 11.65
CA GLU A 50 16.67 20.77 10.85
C GLU A 50 17.36 21.94 11.53
N GLN A 51 17.12 22.13 12.82
CA GLN A 51 17.74 23.23 13.59
C GLN A 51 19.26 23.06 13.77
N VAL A 52 19.73 21.82 13.95
CA VAL A 52 21.15 21.51 14.08
C VAL A 52 21.90 21.75 12.77
N SER A 53 21.27 21.47 11.60
CA SER A 53 21.91 21.72 10.31
C SER A 53 22.23 23.20 10.04
N GLU A 54 21.45 24.11 10.59
CA GLU A 54 21.66 25.57 10.45
C GLU A 54 22.79 26.11 11.35
N ARG A 55 23.17 25.39 12.41
CA ARG A 55 24.12 25.86 13.45
C ARG A 55 25.47 25.15 13.48
N ASN A 56 25.79 24.27 12.49
CA ASN A 56 27.05 23.52 12.43
C ASN A 56 27.42 22.78 13.74
N PHE A 57 26.46 22.06 14.35
CA PHE A 57 26.74 21.25 15.53
C PHE A 57 27.48 19.96 15.13
N GLU A 58 28.70 19.78 15.63
CA GLU A 58 29.45 18.54 15.52
C GLU A 58 28.78 17.44 16.37
N GLY A 59 28.55 16.28 15.79
CA GLY A 59 28.22 15.05 16.53
C GLY A 59 26.84 14.42 16.32
N ILE A 60 25.96 14.97 15.47
CA ILE A 60 24.70 14.31 15.13
C ILE A 60 24.68 13.95 13.66
N ASP A 61 24.65 12.66 13.39
CA ASP A 61 24.50 12.17 12.02
C ASP A 61 23.04 12.37 11.56
N LYS A 62 22.85 13.36 10.69
CA LYS A 62 21.56 13.69 10.08
C LYS A 62 21.00 12.52 9.28
N VAL A 63 21.86 11.68 8.72
CA VAL A 63 21.48 10.52 7.91
C VAL A 63 20.83 9.47 8.79
N SER A 64 21.48 9.10 9.90
CA SER A 64 20.93 8.15 10.89
C SER A 64 19.64 8.66 11.52
N ASN A 65 19.56 9.96 11.84
CA ASN A 65 18.33 10.53 12.38
C ASN A 65 17.12 10.37 11.41
N HIS A 66 17.33 10.62 10.11
CA HIS A 66 16.26 10.42 9.13
C HIS A 66 15.86 8.93 9.04
N LEU A 67 16.80 8.01 9.16
CA LEU A 67 16.51 6.57 9.19
C LEU A 67 15.65 6.21 10.40
N TYR A 68 15.99 6.69 11.59
CA TYR A 68 15.23 6.42 12.81
C TYR A 68 13.81 6.96 12.72
N VAL A 69 13.64 8.19 12.24
CA VAL A 69 12.33 8.79 12.00
C VAL A 69 11.52 8.01 10.98
N ALA A 70 12.12 7.62 9.85
CA ALA A 70 11.46 6.80 8.84
C ALA A 70 11.05 5.44 9.40
N THR A 71 11.91 4.84 10.22
CA THR A 71 11.62 3.57 10.88
C THR A 71 10.43 3.69 11.83
N VAL A 72 10.35 4.73 12.63
CA VAL A 72 9.18 4.99 13.49
C VAL A 72 7.90 5.05 12.66
N TYR A 73 7.90 5.81 11.56
CA TYR A 73 6.72 5.90 10.68
C TYR A 73 6.39 4.55 10.03
N PHE A 74 7.38 3.78 9.63
CA PHE A 74 7.17 2.41 9.11
C PHE A 74 6.51 1.51 10.16
N LEU A 75 7.02 1.50 11.40
CA LEU A 75 6.51 0.66 12.48
C LEU A 75 5.04 0.95 12.79
N ILE A 76 4.61 2.20 12.75
CA ILE A 76 3.22 2.60 13.02
C ILE A 76 2.31 2.61 11.77
N GLY A 77 2.77 2.04 10.65
CA GLY A 77 1.94 1.86 9.44
C GLY A 77 1.83 3.09 8.53
N TYR A 78 2.78 4.05 8.61
CA TYR A 78 2.84 5.20 7.72
C TYR A 78 3.99 5.08 6.70
N GLU A 79 4.01 3.99 5.94
CA GLU A 79 5.08 3.63 5.00
C GLU A 79 5.32 4.74 3.94
N ALA A 80 4.27 5.43 3.52
CA ALA A 80 4.40 6.55 2.58
C ALA A 80 5.22 7.72 3.17
N ILE A 81 5.02 8.03 4.46
CA ILE A 81 5.81 9.06 5.16
C ILE A 81 7.25 8.56 5.32
N ALA A 82 7.44 7.30 5.73
CA ALA A 82 8.77 6.70 5.86
C ALA A 82 9.56 6.80 4.54
N SER A 83 8.95 6.43 3.42
CA SER A 83 9.56 6.56 2.08
C SER A 83 9.87 8.02 1.71
N CYS A 84 9.00 8.97 2.08
CA CYS A 84 9.26 10.39 1.84
C CYS A 84 10.47 10.92 2.65
N VAL A 85 10.61 10.49 3.91
CA VAL A 85 11.75 10.87 4.77
C VAL A 85 13.07 10.32 4.22
N LEU A 86 13.05 9.14 3.60
CA LEU A 86 14.23 8.51 3.01
C LEU A 86 14.52 8.97 1.56
N ARG A 87 13.68 9.83 0.98
CA ARG A 87 13.86 10.26 -0.41
C ARG A 87 15.24 10.91 -0.64
N GLY A 88 15.94 10.46 -1.68
CA GLY A 88 17.28 10.97 -2.04
C GLY A 88 18.42 10.39 -1.19
N ARG A 89 18.15 9.38 -0.35
CA ARG A 89 19.15 8.62 0.38
C ARG A 89 19.50 7.35 -0.38
N ASP A 90 20.74 6.85 -0.11
CA ASP A 90 21.24 5.57 -0.64
C ASP A 90 21.58 4.63 0.53
N ILE A 91 21.50 3.33 0.29
CA ILE A 91 21.82 2.30 1.31
C ILE A 91 23.27 2.43 1.81
N ASN A 92 24.17 2.88 0.96
CA ASN A 92 25.58 3.05 1.30
C ASN A 92 25.89 4.33 2.11
N ASP A 93 24.87 5.19 2.34
CA ASP A 93 25.00 6.34 3.23
C ASP A 93 25.08 5.94 4.71
N TYR A 94 24.68 4.68 5.03
CA TYR A 94 24.62 4.17 6.40
C TYR A 94 25.85 3.35 6.75
N GLY A 95 26.45 3.62 7.95
CA GLY A 95 27.72 3.05 8.37
C GLY A 95 27.63 1.62 8.90
N THR A 96 26.50 1.19 9.45
CA THR A 96 26.33 -0.14 10.06
C THR A 96 25.52 -1.06 9.16
N GLU A 97 25.76 -2.38 9.29
CA GLU A 97 24.98 -3.40 8.59
C GLU A 97 23.48 -3.36 9.00
N PRO A 98 23.14 -3.25 10.29
CA PRO A 98 21.74 -3.13 10.71
C PRO A 98 21.02 -1.91 10.12
N ALA A 99 21.66 -0.72 10.11
CA ALA A 99 21.09 0.48 9.52
C ALA A 99 20.83 0.32 8.02
N GLN A 100 21.73 -0.30 7.28
CA GLN A 100 21.54 -0.61 5.87
C GLN A 100 20.37 -1.57 5.63
N LEU A 101 20.21 -2.59 6.48
CA LEU A 101 19.06 -3.51 6.40
C LEU A 101 17.74 -2.84 6.76
N ILE A 102 17.73 -1.96 7.76
CA ILE A 102 16.56 -1.12 8.07
C ILE A 102 16.18 -0.30 6.82
N TYR A 103 17.15 0.41 6.23
CA TYR A 103 16.90 1.18 5.01
C TYR A 103 16.31 0.30 3.90
N TYR A 104 16.88 -0.90 3.67
CA TYR A 104 16.40 -1.82 2.64
C TYR A 104 14.93 -2.22 2.85
N ILE A 105 14.55 -2.56 4.07
CA ILE A 105 13.17 -2.96 4.39
C ILE A 105 12.22 -1.76 4.32
N VAL A 106 12.56 -0.66 4.98
CA VAL A 106 11.70 0.53 5.10
C VAL A 106 11.50 1.23 3.75
N SER A 107 12.49 1.20 2.86
CA SER A 107 12.38 1.74 1.50
C SER A 107 11.68 0.80 0.51
N GLY A 108 11.24 -0.39 0.94
CA GLY A 108 10.67 -1.40 0.04
C GLY A 108 11.68 -1.96 -0.97
N GLY A 109 12.96 -2.02 -0.61
CA GLY A 109 14.01 -2.49 -1.50
C GLY A 109 14.36 -1.51 -2.62
N ALA A 110 14.22 -0.20 -2.38
CA ALA A 110 14.52 0.85 -3.35
C ALA A 110 16.03 1.03 -3.59
N CYS A 111 16.73 -0.06 -3.85
CA CYS A 111 18.14 -0.04 -4.22
C CYS A 111 18.48 -1.20 -5.15
N ASN A 112 19.54 -1.01 -5.95
CA ASN A 112 20.09 -2.09 -6.75
C ASN A 112 21.01 -2.97 -5.87
N LEU A 113 20.64 -4.23 -5.67
CA LEU A 113 21.40 -5.15 -4.82
C LEU A 113 22.88 -5.26 -5.22
N ARG A 114 23.23 -5.06 -6.52
CA ARG A 114 24.60 -5.11 -6.99
C ARG A 114 25.44 -3.90 -6.58
N GLU A 115 24.80 -2.80 -6.21
CA GLU A 115 25.44 -1.54 -5.82
C GLU A 115 25.70 -1.47 -4.31
N ILE A 116 25.18 -2.43 -3.53
CA ILE A 116 25.43 -2.53 -2.09
C ILE A 116 26.89 -2.91 -1.87
N LYS A 117 27.63 -2.00 -1.23
CA LYS A 117 29.08 -2.19 -0.98
C LYS A 117 29.36 -3.23 0.10
N ASN A 118 28.53 -3.25 1.16
CA ASN A 118 28.66 -4.22 2.25
C ASN A 118 28.12 -5.59 1.81
N LYS A 119 29.02 -6.58 1.73
CA LYS A 119 28.67 -7.93 1.25
C LYS A 119 27.72 -8.69 2.18
N LYS A 120 27.77 -8.44 3.49
CA LYS A 120 26.84 -9.05 4.46
C LYS A 120 25.44 -8.49 4.25
N THR A 121 25.33 -7.17 4.11
CA THR A 121 24.05 -6.50 3.79
C THR A 121 23.48 -6.96 2.44
N GLU A 122 24.34 -7.06 1.40
CA GLU A 122 23.93 -7.58 0.09
C GLU A 122 23.36 -8.99 0.22
N HIS A 123 24.03 -9.86 0.97
CA HIS A 123 23.59 -11.24 1.21
C HIS A 123 22.24 -11.27 1.95
N ALA A 124 22.09 -10.55 3.05
CA ALA A 124 20.86 -10.48 3.82
C ALA A 124 19.69 -9.92 2.99
N ALA A 125 19.92 -8.88 2.19
CA ALA A 125 18.91 -8.33 1.28
C ALA A 125 18.47 -9.35 0.20
N ARG A 126 19.42 -10.17 -0.31
CA ARG A 126 19.09 -11.29 -1.21
C ARG A 126 18.26 -12.37 -0.53
N LEU A 127 18.56 -12.71 0.72
CA LEU A 127 17.77 -13.67 1.50
C LEU A 127 16.33 -13.16 1.71
N LEU A 128 16.15 -11.89 2.08
CA LEU A 128 14.82 -11.27 2.21
C LEU A 128 14.03 -11.31 0.88
N ARG A 129 14.69 -10.96 -0.23
CA ARG A 129 14.07 -11.01 -1.54
C ARG A 129 13.71 -12.44 -1.96
N SER A 130 14.58 -13.40 -1.66
CA SER A 130 14.33 -14.83 -1.91
C SER A 130 13.13 -15.32 -1.10
N PHE A 131 13.04 -14.96 0.18
CA PHE A 131 11.87 -15.26 1.01
C PHE A 131 10.59 -14.68 0.38
N MET A 132 10.59 -13.42 -0.04
CA MET A 132 9.41 -12.79 -0.65
C MET A 132 8.93 -13.54 -1.90
N LEU A 133 9.84 -14.10 -2.69
CA LEU A 133 9.49 -14.80 -3.94
C LEU A 133 9.15 -16.27 -3.76
N SER A 134 9.79 -16.98 -2.84
CA SER A 134 9.68 -18.44 -2.69
C SER A 134 9.00 -18.91 -1.40
N GLY A 135 8.87 -18.03 -0.38
CA GLY A 135 8.30 -18.40 0.92
C GLY A 135 9.18 -19.35 1.73
N ASN A 136 10.50 -19.39 1.47
CA ASN A 136 11.46 -20.20 2.23
C ASN A 136 11.70 -19.65 3.66
N ASN A 137 12.47 -20.37 4.48
CA ASN A 137 12.71 -20.00 5.87
C ASN A 137 13.72 -18.85 6.08
N ASN A 138 14.24 -18.24 5.02
CA ASN A 138 15.30 -17.23 5.10
C ASN A 138 14.96 -16.05 6.04
N LEU A 139 13.70 -15.65 6.09
CA LEU A 139 13.27 -14.56 7.00
C LEU A 139 13.36 -15.01 8.47
N GLN A 140 12.94 -16.23 8.77
CA GLN A 140 13.00 -16.79 10.12
C GLN A 140 14.45 -16.96 10.57
N ASP A 141 15.33 -17.44 9.68
CA ASP A 141 16.75 -17.63 9.98
C ASP A 141 17.43 -16.28 10.22
N LEU A 142 17.11 -15.25 9.41
CA LEU A 142 17.63 -13.89 9.58
C LEU A 142 17.14 -13.26 10.89
N SER A 143 15.84 -13.40 11.21
CA SER A 143 15.26 -12.89 12.45
C SER A 143 15.96 -13.52 13.67
N THR A 144 16.11 -14.85 13.67
CA THR A 144 16.78 -15.57 14.75
C THR A 144 18.24 -15.13 14.91
N PHE A 145 18.96 -14.91 13.80
CA PHE A 145 20.35 -14.42 13.85
C PHE A 145 20.45 -13.03 14.48
N ILE A 146 19.57 -12.10 14.06
CA ILE A 146 19.56 -10.71 14.56
C ILE A 146 19.16 -10.66 16.03
N GLU A 147 18.15 -11.42 16.44
CA GLU A 147 17.72 -11.51 17.84
C GLU A 147 18.83 -12.07 18.74
N ARG A 148 19.52 -13.10 18.31
CA ARG A 148 20.71 -13.63 19.03
C ARG A 148 21.82 -12.59 19.14
N LYS A 149 22.14 -11.87 18.07
CA LYS A 149 23.12 -10.77 18.12
C LYS A 149 22.74 -9.75 19.19
N TYR A 150 21.47 -9.37 19.24
CA TYR A 150 20.94 -8.42 20.23
C TYR A 150 21.03 -8.96 21.67
N GLU A 151 20.62 -10.21 21.89
CA GLU A 151 20.62 -10.86 23.20
C GLU A 151 22.04 -11.12 23.76
N THR A 152 23.01 -11.39 22.89
CA THR A 152 24.39 -11.68 23.31
C THR A 152 25.21 -10.44 23.61
N PHE A 153 24.66 -9.23 23.32
CA PHE A 153 25.35 -7.94 23.52
C PHE A 153 26.73 -7.85 22.85
N ILE A 154 26.90 -8.50 21.68
CA ILE A 154 28.13 -8.43 20.88
C ILE A 154 27.96 -7.37 19.81
N PHE A 155 28.47 -6.17 20.09
CA PHE A 155 28.36 -5.01 19.20
C PHE A 155 29.75 -4.40 18.97
N ASP A 156 29.98 -3.90 17.75
CA ASP A 156 31.24 -3.25 17.40
C ASP A 156 31.37 -1.86 18.04
N ASN A 157 30.24 -1.16 18.16
CA ASN A 157 30.15 0.16 18.79
C ASN A 157 28.73 0.47 19.22
N LEU A 158 28.50 1.68 19.76
CA LEU A 158 27.19 2.11 20.27
C LEU A 158 26.15 2.23 19.13
N ASP A 159 26.55 2.67 17.94
CA ASP A 159 25.65 2.80 16.79
C ASP A 159 25.17 1.41 16.33
N ASP A 160 26.06 0.42 16.26
CA ASP A 160 25.69 -0.98 15.94
C ASP A 160 24.69 -1.55 16.97
N PHE A 161 24.82 -1.18 18.25
CA PHE A 161 23.85 -1.57 19.28
C PHE A 161 22.48 -0.96 19.00
N PHE A 162 22.40 0.37 18.81
CA PHE A 162 21.13 1.05 18.59
C PHE A 162 20.47 0.60 17.28
N ASP A 163 21.22 0.51 16.21
CA ASP A 163 20.71 0.06 14.91
C ASP A 163 20.23 -1.40 14.96
N THR A 164 20.95 -2.28 15.67
CA THR A 164 20.51 -3.67 15.85
C THR A 164 19.21 -3.75 16.68
N ALA A 165 19.11 -2.99 17.77
CA ALA A 165 17.90 -2.92 18.56
C ALA A 165 16.69 -2.47 17.74
N LEU A 166 16.87 -1.46 16.88
CA LEU A 166 15.83 -0.96 15.99
C LEU A 166 15.48 -1.97 14.89
N LEU A 167 16.47 -2.65 14.34
CA LEU A 167 16.30 -3.69 13.32
C LEU A 167 15.45 -4.88 13.83
N VAL A 168 15.59 -5.27 15.10
CA VAL A 168 14.73 -6.31 15.71
C VAL A 168 13.25 -5.93 15.57
N HIS A 169 12.88 -4.69 15.87
CA HIS A 169 11.50 -4.23 15.74
C HIS A 169 11.04 -4.18 14.27
N VAL A 170 11.90 -3.72 13.37
CA VAL A 170 11.61 -3.67 11.92
C VAL A 170 11.35 -5.08 11.37
N ILE A 171 12.18 -6.05 11.72
CA ILE A 171 12.02 -7.43 11.25
C ILE A 171 10.76 -8.07 11.82
N ARG A 172 10.45 -7.86 13.10
CA ARG A 172 9.20 -8.35 13.71
C ARG A 172 7.96 -7.79 13.01
N LYS A 173 7.95 -6.48 12.73
CA LYS A 173 6.87 -5.85 11.95
C LYS A 173 6.80 -6.44 10.55
N PHE A 174 7.94 -6.51 9.85
CA PHE A 174 8.01 -7.05 8.49
C PHE A 174 7.56 -8.51 8.42
N ALA A 175 7.98 -9.36 9.35
CA ALA A 175 7.57 -10.76 9.40
C ALA A 175 6.05 -10.93 9.49
N LYS A 176 5.37 -10.04 10.24
CA LYS A 176 3.91 -10.10 10.44
C LYS A 176 3.12 -9.52 9.26
N HIS A 177 3.63 -8.47 8.60
CA HIS A 177 2.87 -7.61 7.68
C HIS A 177 3.38 -7.59 6.24
N ASN A 178 4.32 -8.49 5.86
CA ASN A 178 4.79 -8.55 4.48
C ASN A 178 3.73 -9.12 3.53
N LEU A 179 3.82 -8.72 2.25
CA LEU A 179 2.87 -9.14 1.20
C LEU A 179 2.70 -10.66 1.14
N ARG A 180 3.80 -11.41 1.18
CA ARG A 180 3.75 -12.87 1.02
C ARG A 180 2.93 -13.52 2.12
N ASN A 181 3.23 -13.21 3.37
CA ASN A 181 2.54 -13.83 4.51
C ASN A 181 1.05 -13.49 4.50
N ILE A 182 0.70 -12.21 4.27
CA ILE A 182 -0.71 -11.77 4.20
C ILE A 182 -1.46 -12.47 3.06
N LEU A 183 -0.86 -12.55 1.87
CA LEU A 183 -1.52 -13.18 0.72
C LEU A 183 -1.66 -14.69 0.88
N THR A 184 -0.61 -15.37 1.35
CA THR A 184 -0.64 -16.82 1.55
C THR A 184 -1.60 -17.23 2.69
N GLU A 185 -1.71 -16.41 3.74
CA GLU A 185 -2.68 -16.63 4.83
C GLU A 185 -4.12 -16.41 4.34
N ALA A 186 -4.34 -15.36 3.57
CA ALA A 186 -5.67 -15.00 3.07
C ALA A 186 -6.17 -15.95 1.98
N ASP A 187 -5.31 -16.35 1.04
CA ASP A 187 -5.63 -17.25 -0.08
C ASP A 187 -4.39 -18.09 -0.42
N PRO A 188 -4.27 -19.28 0.19
CA PRO A 188 -3.14 -20.20 -0.03
C PRO A 188 -3.18 -20.92 -1.38
N ASP A 189 -4.32 -20.95 -2.07
CA ASP A 189 -4.51 -21.69 -3.29
C ASP A 189 -3.99 -20.96 -4.53
N THR A 190 -3.91 -19.62 -4.46
CA THR A 190 -3.38 -18.80 -5.55
C THR A 190 -1.86 -18.71 -5.50
N ASP A 191 -1.19 -18.92 -6.64
CA ASP A 191 0.24 -18.62 -6.79
C ASP A 191 0.47 -17.10 -6.91
N TRP A 192 0.91 -16.51 -5.83
CA TRP A 192 1.17 -15.07 -5.73
C TRP A 192 2.54 -14.63 -6.24
N THR A 193 3.38 -15.54 -6.71
CA THR A 193 4.79 -15.26 -7.03
C THR A 193 4.96 -14.15 -8.05
N ASP A 194 4.18 -14.14 -9.14
CA ASP A 194 4.29 -13.10 -10.17
C ASP A 194 3.76 -11.74 -9.68
N TYR A 195 2.70 -11.74 -8.88
CA TYR A 195 2.18 -10.52 -8.26
C TYR A 195 3.19 -9.91 -7.27
N ILE A 196 3.79 -10.74 -6.43
CA ILE A 196 4.84 -10.31 -5.50
C ILE A 196 6.05 -9.78 -6.29
N ARG A 197 6.49 -10.48 -7.33
CA ARG A 197 7.59 -10.01 -8.19
C ARG A 197 7.28 -8.65 -8.80
N TYR A 198 6.07 -8.44 -9.30
CA TYR A 198 5.60 -7.14 -9.77
C TYR A 198 5.65 -6.08 -8.66
N SER A 199 5.12 -6.37 -7.49
CA SER A 199 5.11 -5.46 -6.32
C SER A 199 6.53 -5.04 -5.90
N LEU A 200 7.47 -5.99 -5.91
CA LEU A 200 8.89 -5.71 -5.64
C LEU A 200 9.51 -4.74 -6.66
N THR A 201 9.05 -4.73 -7.92
CA THR A 201 9.48 -3.73 -8.91
C THR A 201 8.92 -2.33 -8.65
N GLN A 202 7.86 -2.24 -7.85
CA GLN A 202 7.25 -0.98 -7.43
C GLN A 202 7.72 -0.56 -6.03
N HIS A 203 8.72 -1.24 -5.45
CA HIS A 203 9.22 -1.04 -4.09
C HIS A 203 8.14 -1.20 -3.00
N ILE A 204 7.28 -2.18 -3.17
CA ILE A 204 6.21 -2.50 -2.23
C ILE A 204 6.52 -3.85 -1.59
N PHE A 205 6.79 -3.85 -0.28
CA PHE A 205 7.04 -5.04 0.53
C PHE A 205 5.86 -5.43 1.43
N SER A 206 5.02 -4.47 1.77
CA SER A 206 3.86 -4.63 2.65
C SER A 206 2.63 -3.92 2.12
N PHE A 207 1.46 -4.33 2.59
CA PHE A 207 0.22 -3.61 2.34
C PHE A 207 0.11 -2.39 3.26
N LEU A 208 -0.59 -1.35 2.82
CA LEU A 208 -1.05 -0.30 3.72
C LEU A 208 -2.07 -0.90 4.72
N PRO A 209 -2.18 -0.35 5.95
CA PRO A 209 -3.10 -0.88 6.96
C PRO A 209 -4.55 -1.03 6.49
N SER A 210 -5.05 -0.11 5.67
CA SER A 210 -6.38 -0.18 5.05
C SER A 210 -6.53 -1.35 4.08
N GLN A 211 -5.50 -1.64 3.30
CA GLN A 211 -5.48 -2.75 2.34
C GLN A 211 -5.41 -4.10 3.07
N GLU A 212 -4.50 -4.20 4.05
CA GLU A 212 -4.38 -5.40 4.87
C GLU A 212 -5.68 -5.71 5.62
N ASN A 213 -6.32 -4.70 6.21
CA ASN A 213 -7.61 -4.86 6.87
C ASN A 213 -8.69 -5.40 5.92
N ALA A 214 -8.77 -4.89 4.69
CA ALA A 214 -9.71 -5.39 3.69
C ALA A 214 -9.43 -6.87 3.34
N ILE A 215 -8.17 -7.24 3.16
CA ILE A 215 -7.75 -8.62 2.87
C ILE A 215 -8.14 -9.55 4.04
N ARG A 216 -7.83 -9.16 5.27
CA ARG A 216 -8.17 -9.94 6.48
C ARG A 216 -9.68 -10.05 6.71
N LYS A 217 -10.47 -9.09 6.25
CA LYS A 217 -11.96 -9.15 6.25
C LYS A 217 -12.56 -10.02 5.15
N GLY A 218 -11.75 -10.71 4.35
CA GLY A 218 -12.23 -11.66 3.36
C GLY A 218 -12.31 -11.15 1.92
N LEU A 219 -11.65 -10.04 1.60
CA LEU A 219 -11.61 -9.49 0.25
C LEU A 219 -11.22 -10.51 -0.83
N LEU A 220 -10.36 -11.46 -0.52
CA LEU A 220 -9.92 -12.49 -1.49
C LEU A 220 -10.86 -13.71 -1.56
N LYS A 221 -11.88 -13.79 -0.68
CA LYS A 221 -12.77 -14.95 -0.54
C LYS A 221 -14.26 -14.61 -0.63
N PHE A 222 -14.61 -13.38 -0.99
CA PHE A 222 -16.03 -13.01 -1.12
C PHE A 222 -16.69 -13.74 -2.28
N GLU A 223 -17.96 -14.12 -2.10
CA GLU A 223 -18.69 -14.94 -3.06
C GLU A 223 -19.43 -14.10 -4.10
N THR A 224 -20.09 -13.02 -3.69
CA THR A 224 -20.94 -12.22 -4.58
C THR A 224 -20.51 -10.76 -4.64
N ALA A 225 -20.43 -10.07 -3.52
CA ALA A 225 -20.02 -8.67 -3.50
C ALA A 225 -19.17 -8.35 -2.28
N PHE A 226 -18.18 -7.50 -2.46
CA PHE A 226 -17.38 -6.88 -1.41
C PHE A 226 -17.28 -5.38 -1.65
N SER A 227 -17.57 -4.59 -0.62
CA SER A 227 -17.54 -3.15 -0.72
C SER A 227 -16.41 -2.55 0.10
N LEU A 228 -15.69 -1.57 -0.47
CA LEU A 228 -14.58 -0.88 0.16
C LEU A 228 -14.89 0.61 0.29
N LYS A 229 -14.94 1.10 1.53
CA LYS A 229 -14.94 2.52 1.84
C LYS A 229 -13.54 2.90 2.34
N MET A 230 -12.79 3.55 1.49
CA MET A 230 -11.42 3.96 1.75
C MET A 230 -11.17 5.35 1.19
N PRO A 231 -10.48 6.25 1.91
CA PRO A 231 -10.13 7.57 1.40
C PRO A 231 -9.40 7.52 0.05
N THR A 232 -9.44 8.63 -0.68
CA THR A 232 -8.55 8.82 -1.83
C THR A 232 -7.10 8.68 -1.37
N SER A 233 -6.23 8.11 -2.19
CA SER A 233 -4.83 7.78 -1.86
C SER A 233 -4.58 6.64 -0.86
N ALA A 234 -5.60 6.01 -0.29
CA ALA A 234 -5.45 4.83 0.58
C ALA A 234 -5.13 3.51 -0.19
N GLY A 235 -4.85 3.62 -1.49
CA GLY A 235 -4.37 2.50 -2.31
C GLY A 235 -5.47 1.61 -2.90
N LYS A 236 -6.69 2.12 -3.14
CA LYS A 236 -7.79 1.39 -3.82
C LYS A 236 -7.33 0.71 -5.11
N SER A 237 -6.58 1.43 -5.94
CA SER A 237 -6.11 0.89 -7.22
C SER A 237 -5.15 -0.31 -7.08
N TYR A 238 -4.40 -0.40 -5.99
CA TYR A 238 -3.54 -1.57 -5.73
C TYR A 238 -4.36 -2.80 -5.35
N ILE A 239 -5.45 -2.60 -4.61
CA ILE A 239 -6.45 -3.65 -4.32
C ILE A 239 -7.13 -4.15 -5.61
N THR A 240 -7.44 -3.25 -6.54
CA THR A 240 -8.03 -3.68 -7.82
C THR A 240 -7.05 -4.50 -8.66
N GLU A 241 -5.77 -4.15 -8.69
CA GLU A 241 -4.72 -4.94 -9.35
C GLU A 241 -4.59 -6.34 -8.73
N LEU A 242 -4.66 -6.42 -7.40
CA LEU A 242 -4.63 -7.67 -6.66
C LEU A 242 -5.78 -8.61 -7.04
N LEU A 243 -7.01 -8.11 -7.04
CA LEU A 243 -8.19 -8.90 -7.40
C LEU A 243 -8.23 -9.28 -8.87
N ILE A 244 -7.82 -8.39 -9.78
CA ILE A 244 -7.68 -8.71 -11.20
C ILE A 244 -6.68 -9.87 -11.38
N TYR A 245 -5.53 -9.81 -10.70
CA TYR A 245 -4.55 -10.89 -10.77
C TYR A 245 -5.12 -12.20 -10.24
N GLN A 246 -5.72 -12.20 -9.05
CA GLN A 246 -6.34 -13.40 -8.47
C GLN A 246 -7.38 -14.00 -9.40
N GLU A 247 -8.32 -13.20 -9.91
CA GLU A 247 -9.39 -13.65 -10.79
C GLU A 247 -8.85 -14.33 -12.03
N LEU A 248 -7.84 -13.74 -12.68
CA LEU A 248 -7.25 -14.30 -13.91
C LEU A 248 -6.35 -15.52 -13.66
N ARG A 249 -5.83 -15.69 -12.44
CA ARG A 249 -5.07 -16.90 -12.05
C ARG A 249 -5.99 -18.06 -11.74
N THR A 250 -7.11 -17.81 -11.05
CA THR A 250 -8.10 -18.85 -10.71
C THR A 250 -8.97 -19.23 -11.89
N ASN A 251 -9.32 -18.27 -12.76
CA ASN A 251 -10.09 -18.49 -13.97
C ASN A 251 -9.44 -17.84 -15.20
N PRO A 252 -8.58 -18.55 -15.93
CA PRO A 252 -7.90 -18.01 -17.12
C PRO A 252 -8.83 -17.56 -18.25
N HIS A 253 -10.08 -18.03 -18.26
CA HIS A 253 -11.10 -17.62 -19.25
C HIS A 253 -11.94 -16.43 -18.79
N ALA A 254 -11.79 -15.99 -17.55
CA ALA A 254 -12.50 -14.85 -17.00
C ALA A 254 -12.31 -13.57 -17.81
N LYS A 255 -13.38 -12.78 -17.86
CA LYS A 255 -13.36 -11.38 -18.26
C LYS A 255 -13.73 -10.51 -17.06
N ILE A 256 -13.08 -9.37 -16.98
CA ILE A 256 -13.28 -8.41 -15.89
C ILE A 256 -13.76 -7.10 -16.47
N LEU A 257 -14.83 -6.56 -15.91
CA LEU A 257 -15.34 -5.23 -16.25
C LEU A 257 -14.93 -4.23 -15.17
N TYR A 258 -14.24 -3.17 -15.58
CA TYR A 258 -13.91 -2.03 -14.71
C TYR A 258 -14.77 -0.84 -15.10
N LEU A 259 -15.72 -0.48 -14.25
CA LEU A 259 -16.59 0.68 -14.43
C LEU A 259 -15.95 1.92 -13.81
N ALA A 260 -15.41 2.79 -14.66
CA ALA A 260 -14.81 4.06 -14.28
C ALA A 260 -15.73 5.21 -14.72
N PRO A 261 -16.35 5.95 -13.80
CA PRO A 261 -17.42 6.88 -14.15
C PRO A 261 -16.96 8.16 -14.89
N LEU A 262 -15.66 8.42 -14.94
CA LEU A 262 -15.11 9.57 -15.65
C LEU A 262 -14.21 9.13 -16.81
N ARG A 263 -14.40 9.75 -17.99
CA ARG A 263 -13.56 9.48 -19.18
C ARG A 263 -12.07 9.77 -18.95
N SER A 264 -11.74 10.79 -18.15
CA SER A 264 -10.36 11.10 -17.74
C SER A 264 -9.75 9.97 -16.94
N LEU A 265 -10.48 9.45 -15.94
CA LEU A 265 -10.08 8.30 -15.12
C LEU A 265 -9.89 7.05 -16.00
N SER A 266 -10.81 6.78 -16.92
CA SER A 266 -10.69 5.63 -17.82
C SER A 266 -9.41 5.69 -18.68
N ARG A 267 -8.96 6.89 -19.08
CA ARG A 267 -7.68 7.07 -19.82
C ARG A 267 -6.48 6.77 -18.95
N GLU A 268 -6.48 7.24 -17.72
CA GLU A 268 -5.43 6.96 -16.75
C GLU A 268 -5.34 5.46 -16.47
N LEU A 269 -6.47 4.83 -16.17
CA LEU A 269 -6.58 3.38 -15.93
C LEU A 269 -6.10 2.57 -17.15
N LYS A 270 -6.41 2.99 -18.38
CA LYS A 270 -5.90 2.34 -19.60
C LYS A 270 -4.39 2.30 -19.63
N LEU A 271 -3.72 3.41 -19.33
CA LEU A 271 -2.26 3.49 -19.32
C LEU A 271 -1.68 2.63 -18.19
N ARG A 272 -2.28 2.71 -17.01
CA ARG A 272 -1.90 1.93 -15.84
C ARG A 272 -2.03 0.44 -16.11
N PHE A 273 -3.19 -0.04 -16.49
CA PHE A 273 -3.42 -1.47 -16.72
C PHE A 273 -2.71 -2.02 -17.96
N LYS A 274 -2.36 -1.19 -18.93
CA LYS A 274 -1.43 -1.59 -20.00
C LYS A 274 -0.04 -1.90 -19.47
N LYS A 275 0.46 -1.14 -18.45
CA LYS A 275 1.73 -1.40 -17.79
C LYS A 275 1.63 -2.65 -16.89
N VAL A 276 0.61 -2.70 -16.03
CA VAL A 276 0.36 -3.85 -15.14
C VAL A 276 0.20 -5.15 -15.92
N GLY A 277 -0.61 -5.16 -16.98
CA GLY A 277 -0.87 -6.32 -17.81
C GLY A 277 0.38 -6.90 -18.49
N ARG A 278 1.38 -6.06 -18.79
CA ARG A 278 2.69 -6.56 -19.29
C ARG A 278 3.46 -7.36 -18.25
N HIS A 279 3.34 -7.00 -16.97
CA HIS A 279 4.00 -7.71 -15.89
C HIS A 279 3.22 -8.95 -15.43
N LEU A 280 1.89 -8.89 -15.46
CA LEU A 280 1.00 -9.92 -14.97
C LEU A 280 0.32 -10.75 -16.10
N SER A 281 0.78 -10.56 -17.34
CA SER A 281 0.39 -11.36 -18.52
C SER A 281 -1.10 -11.33 -18.85
N PHE A 282 -1.73 -10.13 -18.84
CA PHE A 282 -3.10 -9.96 -19.31
C PHE A 282 -3.26 -8.76 -20.24
N THR A 283 -4.30 -8.81 -21.09
CA THR A 283 -4.65 -7.73 -22.02
C THR A 283 -5.77 -6.85 -21.45
N SER A 284 -5.65 -5.54 -21.62
CA SER A 284 -6.68 -4.57 -21.23
C SER A 284 -7.10 -3.69 -22.41
N ARG A 285 -8.39 -3.36 -22.47
CA ARG A 285 -8.97 -2.43 -23.45
C ARG A 285 -9.84 -1.42 -22.72
N ALA A 286 -9.90 -0.22 -23.26
CA ALA A 286 -10.75 0.84 -22.73
C ALA A 286 -11.71 1.33 -23.81
N ILE A 287 -12.97 1.49 -23.45
CA ILE A 287 -14.05 1.90 -24.31
C ILE A 287 -14.55 3.27 -23.86
N TYR A 288 -14.62 4.20 -24.79
CA TYR A 288 -15.12 5.56 -24.57
C TYR A 288 -16.26 5.82 -25.53
N GLY A 289 -17.44 6.18 -25.05
CA GLY A 289 -18.61 6.43 -25.87
C GLY A 289 -18.55 7.71 -26.69
N GLY A 290 -19.26 7.75 -27.81
CA GLY A 290 -19.57 8.96 -28.59
C GLY A 290 -19.58 8.83 -30.09
N SER A 291 -19.19 7.72 -30.68
CA SER A 291 -19.32 7.48 -32.11
C SER A 291 -19.71 6.01 -32.36
N THR A 292 -20.45 5.78 -33.44
CA THR A 292 -20.76 4.48 -34.02
C THR A 292 -19.47 3.69 -34.31
N PHE A 293 -18.83 3.18 -33.24
CA PHE A 293 -17.74 2.22 -33.39
C PHE A 293 -18.35 0.86 -33.66
N THR A 294 -18.15 0.35 -34.85
CA THR A 294 -18.03 -1.09 -35.04
C THR A 294 -16.81 -1.49 -34.19
N ILE A 295 -17.06 -1.90 -32.94
CA ILE A 295 -16.00 -2.47 -32.10
C ILE A 295 -15.64 -3.77 -32.77
N ASP A 296 -14.38 -3.89 -33.16
CA ASP A 296 -13.83 -5.12 -33.68
C ASP A 296 -14.05 -6.20 -32.61
N GLN A 297 -14.98 -7.11 -32.84
CA GLN A 297 -15.38 -8.15 -31.90
C GLN A 297 -14.15 -8.97 -31.46
N ASP A 298 -13.20 -9.19 -32.37
CA ASP A 298 -11.96 -9.91 -32.09
C ASP A 298 -11.13 -9.19 -30.99
N ILE A 299 -11.10 -7.86 -31.00
CA ILE A 299 -10.37 -7.07 -30.00
C ILE A 299 -11.02 -7.19 -28.61
N LEU A 300 -12.35 -7.27 -28.57
CA LEU A 300 -13.09 -7.47 -27.31
C LEU A 300 -12.96 -8.91 -26.81
N GLU A 301 -12.87 -9.87 -27.71
CA GLU A 301 -12.68 -11.27 -27.34
C GLU A 301 -11.32 -11.51 -26.69
N GLU A 302 -10.27 -10.88 -27.17
CA GLU A 302 -8.91 -11.00 -26.62
C GLU A 302 -8.73 -10.27 -25.28
N ALA A 303 -9.56 -9.23 -24.98
CA ALA A 303 -9.39 -8.44 -23.77
C ALA A 303 -9.85 -9.23 -22.52
N LYS A 304 -8.94 -9.36 -21.54
CA LYS A 304 -9.24 -9.91 -20.22
C LYS A 304 -9.83 -8.84 -19.28
N LEU A 305 -9.38 -7.61 -19.40
CA LEU A 305 -9.88 -6.46 -18.64
C LEU A 305 -10.48 -5.41 -19.58
N LEU A 306 -11.78 -5.16 -19.42
CA LEU A 306 -12.51 -4.13 -20.14
C LEU A 306 -12.74 -2.94 -19.22
N ILE A 307 -12.29 -1.75 -19.61
CA ILE A 307 -12.46 -0.49 -18.85
C ILE A 307 -13.49 0.35 -19.61
N SER A 308 -14.58 0.74 -18.95
CA SER A 308 -15.63 1.53 -19.57
C SER A 308 -16.26 2.51 -18.59
N THR A 309 -16.90 3.57 -19.11
CA THR A 309 -17.86 4.31 -18.28
C THR A 309 -19.21 3.57 -18.27
N PRO A 310 -20.03 3.72 -17.21
CA PRO A 310 -21.36 3.10 -17.17
C PRO A 310 -22.20 3.40 -18.40
N GLU A 311 -22.22 4.65 -18.84
CA GLU A 311 -23.02 5.09 -19.99
C GLU A 311 -22.50 4.45 -21.32
N SER A 312 -21.17 4.37 -21.46
CA SER A 312 -20.58 3.75 -22.67
C SER A 312 -20.83 2.26 -22.71
N PHE A 313 -20.79 1.60 -21.56
CA PHE A 313 -21.05 0.17 -21.47
C PHE A 313 -22.51 -0.16 -21.78
N MET A 314 -23.46 0.62 -21.25
CA MET A 314 -24.90 0.44 -21.53
C MET A 314 -25.24 0.51 -23.02
N VAL A 315 -24.60 1.43 -23.77
CA VAL A 315 -24.81 1.54 -25.24
C VAL A 315 -24.34 0.29 -25.97
N MET A 316 -23.37 -0.42 -25.39
CA MET A 316 -22.75 -1.60 -26.02
C MET A 316 -23.29 -2.93 -25.48
N GLU A 317 -24.02 -2.89 -24.38
CA GLU A 317 -24.51 -4.07 -23.67
C GLU A 317 -25.25 -5.02 -24.63
N ASP A 318 -26.12 -4.48 -25.49
CA ASP A 318 -26.88 -5.25 -26.49
C ASP A 318 -25.95 -5.94 -27.51
N SER A 319 -24.82 -5.34 -27.83
CA SER A 319 -23.82 -5.90 -28.77
C SER A 319 -22.90 -6.94 -28.10
N LEU A 320 -22.93 -7.01 -26.76
CA LEU A 320 -22.10 -7.88 -25.93
C LEU A 320 -22.89 -9.01 -25.28
N GLU A 321 -24.17 -9.22 -25.61
CA GLU A 321 -25.09 -10.12 -24.92
C GLU A 321 -24.51 -11.53 -24.72
N GLU A 322 -23.87 -12.10 -25.75
CA GLU A 322 -23.21 -13.42 -25.66
C GLU A 322 -21.93 -13.38 -24.78
N GLN A 323 -21.29 -12.24 -24.65
CA GLN A 323 -20.04 -12.08 -23.90
C GLN A 323 -20.29 -11.69 -22.43
N LEU A 324 -21.48 -11.19 -22.10
CA LEU A 324 -21.82 -10.79 -20.74
C LEU A 324 -21.69 -11.94 -19.74
N THR A 325 -22.03 -13.16 -20.15
CA THR A 325 -21.91 -14.38 -19.34
C THR A 325 -20.45 -14.78 -19.05
N ARG A 326 -19.48 -14.18 -19.75
CA ARG A 326 -18.04 -14.44 -19.52
C ARG A 326 -17.44 -13.49 -18.47
N PHE A 327 -18.15 -12.44 -18.06
CA PHE A 327 -17.69 -11.57 -16.98
C PHE A 327 -17.86 -12.29 -15.65
N SER A 328 -16.77 -12.41 -14.91
CA SER A 328 -16.75 -13.04 -13.58
C SER A 328 -16.57 -12.02 -12.46
N LEU A 329 -15.99 -10.84 -12.77
CA LEU A 329 -15.77 -9.76 -11.82
C LEU A 329 -16.12 -8.40 -12.43
N VAL A 330 -16.92 -7.63 -11.71
CA VAL A 330 -17.22 -6.22 -12.01
C VAL A 330 -16.63 -5.35 -10.92
N ILE A 331 -15.76 -4.42 -11.29
CA ILE A 331 -15.16 -3.43 -10.39
C ILE A 331 -15.89 -2.12 -10.60
N CYS A 332 -16.58 -1.66 -9.55
CA CYS A 332 -17.35 -0.42 -9.53
C CYS A 332 -16.53 0.66 -8.83
N ASP A 333 -15.86 1.52 -9.59
CA ASP A 333 -15.04 2.60 -9.02
C ASP A 333 -15.87 3.87 -8.82
N GLU A 334 -15.43 4.72 -7.87
CA GLU A 334 -16.08 5.97 -7.47
C GLU A 334 -17.59 5.79 -7.17
N GLY A 335 -17.91 4.75 -6.43
CA GLY A 335 -19.30 4.33 -6.13
C GLY A 335 -20.20 5.39 -5.50
N GLN A 336 -19.63 6.45 -4.89
CA GLN A 336 -20.42 7.58 -4.40
C GLN A 336 -21.19 8.32 -5.51
N LEU A 337 -20.88 8.05 -6.79
CA LEU A 337 -21.66 8.61 -7.91
C LEU A 337 -23.05 8.01 -8.07
N LEU A 338 -23.38 6.93 -7.37
CA LEU A 338 -24.77 6.45 -7.25
C LEU A 338 -25.70 7.54 -6.70
N ASP A 339 -25.22 8.42 -5.83
CA ASP A 339 -25.99 9.54 -5.29
C ASP A 339 -26.10 10.74 -6.26
N SER A 340 -25.50 10.67 -7.44
CA SER A 340 -25.54 11.73 -8.43
C SER A 340 -26.87 11.76 -9.18
N LEU A 341 -27.57 12.91 -9.17
CA LEU A 341 -28.90 13.06 -9.78
C LEU A 341 -29.00 12.61 -11.25
N ASN A 342 -27.97 12.79 -12.04
CA ASN A 342 -28.01 12.48 -13.49
C ASN A 342 -27.31 11.15 -13.83
N ARG A 343 -26.18 10.86 -13.19
CA ARG A 343 -25.34 9.70 -13.52
C ARG A 343 -25.64 8.50 -12.64
N GLY A 344 -26.14 8.74 -11.43
CA GLY A 344 -26.49 7.69 -10.48
C GLY A 344 -27.52 6.74 -11.05
N ILE A 345 -28.57 7.27 -11.67
CA ILE A 345 -29.65 6.46 -12.27
C ILE A 345 -29.12 5.50 -13.33
N SER A 346 -28.26 5.99 -14.25
CA SER A 346 -27.67 5.14 -15.29
C SER A 346 -26.74 4.08 -14.69
N TYR A 347 -25.99 4.43 -13.64
CA TYR A 347 -25.09 3.52 -12.95
C TYR A 347 -25.86 2.43 -12.21
N GLU A 348 -26.90 2.81 -11.47
CA GLU A 348 -27.77 1.88 -10.74
C GLU A 348 -28.51 0.94 -11.70
N LEU A 349 -29.04 1.47 -12.81
CA LEU A 349 -29.71 0.67 -13.83
C LEU A 349 -28.76 -0.36 -14.44
N LEU A 350 -27.54 0.03 -14.79
CA LEU A 350 -26.52 -0.89 -15.31
C LEU A 350 -26.23 -2.01 -14.30
N LEU A 351 -25.94 -1.65 -13.04
CA LEU A 351 -25.67 -2.66 -12.01
C LEU A 351 -26.86 -3.58 -11.78
N THR A 352 -28.09 -3.05 -11.83
CA THR A 352 -29.30 -3.87 -11.72
C THR A 352 -29.45 -4.87 -12.86
N ARG A 353 -29.05 -4.50 -14.08
CA ARG A 353 -29.02 -5.42 -15.24
C ARG A 353 -27.95 -6.47 -15.09
N LEU A 354 -26.72 -6.06 -14.76
CA LEU A 354 -25.58 -6.98 -14.57
C LEU A 354 -25.86 -8.03 -13.47
N LYS A 355 -26.57 -7.65 -12.40
CA LYS A 355 -26.97 -8.57 -11.32
C LYS A 355 -27.90 -9.72 -11.77
N ARG A 356 -28.55 -9.63 -12.92
CA ARG A 356 -29.37 -10.72 -13.46
C ARG A 356 -28.52 -11.84 -14.09
N ILE A 357 -27.24 -11.56 -14.31
CA ILE A 357 -26.28 -12.53 -14.85
C ILE A 357 -25.67 -13.29 -13.68
N GLU A 358 -25.88 -14.59 -13.65
CA GLU A 358 -25.33 -15.44 -12.59
C GLU A 358 -23.80 -15.55 -12.69
N GLY A 359 -23.14 -15.69 -11.56
CA GLY A 359 -21.68 -15.92 -11.47
C GLY A 359 -20.83 -14.67 -11.51
N ILE A 360 -21.39 -13.47 -11.64
CA ILE A 360 -20.65 -12.22 -11.55
C ILE A 360 -20.44 -11.83 -10.09
N ARG A 361 -19.18 -11.55 -9.74
CA ARG A 361 -18.80 -10.95 -8.46
C ARG A 361 -18.61 -9.45 -8.60
N TYR A 362 -18.86 -8.69 -7.50
CA TYR A 362 -18.80 -7.23 -7.50
C TYR A 362 -17.80 -6.73 -6.47
N LEU A 363 -16.83 -5.93 -6.91
CA LEU A 363 -16.02 -5.09 -6.03
C LEU A 363 -16.50 -3.65 -6.14
N PHE A 364 -17.08 -3.13 -5.07
CA PHE A 364 -17.59 -1.77 -5.02
C PHE A 364 -16.63 -0.85 -4.24
N LEU A 365 -16.12 0.18 -4.88
CA LEU A 365 -15.11 1.09 -4.33
C LEU A 365 -15.71 2.48 -4.15
N SER A 366 -15.63 3.03 -2.95
CA SER A 366 -16.05 4.40 -2.67
C SER A 366 -15.09 5.11 -1.72
N ALA A 367 -14.98 6.42 -1.84
CA ALA A 367 -14.25 7.23 -0.88
C ALA A 367 -15.15 7.69 0.27
N ILE A 368 -16.41 8.00 -0.03
CA ILE A 368 -17.37 8.59 0.90
C ILE A 368 -18.74 8.05 0.54
N ILE A 369 -19.24 7.11 1.29
CA ILE A 369 -20.63 6.65 1.19
C ILE A 369 -21.10 6.24 2.59
N PRO A 370 -22.19 6.82 3.12
CA PRO A 370 -22.62 6.54 4.49
C PRO A 370 -23.24 5.16 4.66
N ASN A 371 -23.92 4.65 3.64
CA ASN A 371 -24.70 3.40 3.64
C ASN A 371 -24.03 2.26 2.83
N ILE A 372 -22.72 2.12 2.95
CA ILE A 372 -21.96 1.13 2.16
C ILE A 372 -22.42 -0.32 2.42
N GLU A 373 -22.86 -0.63 3.63
CA GLU A 373 -23.38 -1.97 3.97
C GLU A 373 -24.68 -2.29 3.22
N ASP A 374 -25.59 -1.28 3.06
CA ASP A 374 -26.82 -1.44 2.31
C ASP A 374 -26.54 -1.64 0.82
N VAL A 375 -25.59 -0.88 0.26
CA VAL A 375 -25.14 -1.04 -1.12
C VAL A 375 -24.52 -2.43 -1.33
N ASN A 376 -23.67 -2.89 -0.40
CA ASN A 376 -23.09 -4.23 -0.47
C ASN A 376 -24.17 -5.31 -0.46
N THR A 377 -25.15 -5.20 0.45
CA THR A 377 -26.28 -6.12 0.53
C THR A 377 -27.15 -6.06 -0.73
N TRP A 378 -27.39 -4.87 -1.27
CA TRP A 378 -28.09 -4.70 -2.54
C TRP A 378 -27.36 -5.37 -3.71
N LEU A 379 -26.02 -5.33 -3.73
CA LEU A 379 -25.20 -6.06 -4.72
C LEU A 379 -25.18 -7.58 -4.48
N GLY A 380 -25.78 -8.09 -3.42
CA GLY A 380 -25.86 -9.52 -3.08
C GLY A 380 -24.77 -9.97 -2.13
N GLY A 381 -23.94 -9.08 -1.61
CA GLY A 381 -22.89 -9.40 -0.62
C GLY A 381 -23.45 -9.59 0.78
N ARG A 382 -22.66 -10.21 1.65
CA ARG A 382 -22.99 -10.32 3.08
C ARG A 382 -22.77 -8.96 3.75
N LYS A 383 -23.51 -8.66 4.80
CA LYS A 383 -23.37 -7.40 5.54
C LYS A 383 -21.94 -7.14 6.05
N ASN A 384 -21.20 -8.20 6.37
CA ASN A 384 -19.84 -8.12 6.88
C ASN A 384 -18.75 -8.07 5.79
N ASP A 385 -19.10 -8.30 4.51
CA ASP A 385 -18.16 -8.21 3.40
C ASP A 385 -17.93 -6.75 3.00
N VAL A 386 -17.54 -5.96 4.00
CA VAL A 386 -17.29 -4.52 3.89
C VAL A 386 -15.96 -4.17 4.56
N GLY A 387 -15.07 -3.57 3.78
CA GLY A 387 -13.86 -2.93 4.28
C GLY A 387 -14.10 -1.44 4.48
N ASP A 388 -14.23 -0.99 5.72
CA ASP A 388 -14.28 0.43 6.07
C ASP A 388 -12.99 0.84 6.77
N SER A 389 -12.36 1.91 6.30
CA SER A 389 -11.11 2.41 6.87
C SER A 389 -10.97 3.92 6.64
N ASP A 390 -10.70 4.62 7.72
CA ASP A 390 -10.35 6.04 7.71
C ASP A 390 -8.84 6.29 7.57
N TYR A 391 -8.05 5.21 7.41
CA TYR A 391 -6.61 5.31 7.25
C TYR A 391 -6.22 6.20 6.07
N ARG A 392 -5.33 7.14 6.33
CA ARG A 392 -4.71 8.01 5.32
C ARG A 392 -3.20 7.90 5.40
N PRO A 393 -2.51 7.59 4.29
CA PRO A 393 -1.05 7.49 4.27
C PRO A 393 -0.35 8.81 4.62
N CYS A 394 -1.06 9.95 4.49
CA CYS A 394 -0.59 11.28 4.89
C CYS A 394 -1.68 12.00 5.66
N PRO A 395 -1.37 12.67 6.80
CA PRO A 395 -2.34 13.44 7.54
C PRO A 395 -2.78 14.69 6.75
N ILE A 396 -4.08 15.00 6.82
CA ILE A 396 -4.60 16.26 6.28
C ILE A 396 -4.40 17.36 7.31
N LYS A 397 -3.77 18.47 6.90
CA LYS A 397 -3.71 19.71 7.69
C LYS A 397 -4.59 20.74 7.01
N LEU A 398 -5.57 21.25 7.74
CA LEU A 398 -6.37 22.39 7.33
C LEU A 398 -5.73 23.65 7.88
N ALA A 399 -5.42 24.62 7.00
CA ALA A 399 -4.93 25.93 7.38
C ALA A 399 -5.87 27.01 6.82
N ASN A 400 -6.37 27.89 7.66
CA ASN A 400 -7.08 29.09 7.24
C ASN A 400 -6.04 30.18 6.94
N ILE A 401 -5.94 30.58 5.67
CA ILE A 401 -5.11 31.72 5.27
C ILE A 401 -6.03 32.95 5.26
N SER A 402 -5.94 33.78 6.30
CA SER A 402 -6.55 35.10 6.28
C SER A 402 -5.53 36.10 5.70
N ARG A 403 -5.85 36.77 4.59
CA ARG A 403 -5.12 37.98 4.18
C ARG A 403 -5.54 39.09 5.14
N GLY A 404 -4.66 39.48 6.04
CA GLY A 404 -4.77 40.77 6.69
C GLY A 404 -4.56 41.85 5.64
N PHE A 405 -5.61 42.56 5.26
CA PHE A 405 -5.46 43.88 4.62
C PHE A 405 -5.17 44.85 5.77
N ASP A 406 -3.92 45.19 5.97
CA ASP A 406 -3.59 46.45 6.67
C ASP A 406 -4.00 47.59 5.72
N LEU A 407 -5.15 48.19 6.02
CA LEU A 407 -5.50 49.50 5.50
C LEU A 407 -4.64 50.50 6.30
N ALA A 408 -3.54 50.95 5.70
CA ALA A 408 -2.84 52.15 6.14
C ALA A 408 -3.61 53.39 5.65
#